data_c7d7817d38e9f2ad6a723ca0b8ee97fc
#
_entry.id   c7d7817d38e9f2ad6a723ca0b8ee97fc
#
_cell.length_a   1.000
_cell.length_b   1.000
_cell.length_c   1.000
_cell.angle_alpha   90.00
_cell.angle_beta   90.00
_cell.angle_gamma   90.00
#
_symmetry.space_group_name_H-M   'P 1'
#
loop_
_entity.id
_entity.type
_entity.pdbx_description
1 polymer ?
#
loop_
_entity_poly.entity_id
_entity_poly.type
_entity_poly.pdbx_seq_one_letter_code
_entity_poly.pdbx_strand_id
1 'polypeptide(L)'
;MKRPITALAGLVGLLILATACTAASSPSASTASAATTAISATLKEYSIKLSAATATPGAVTFTVTNSGTMVHEFVVLKTDVKAADLPLTNGAVTEDDYTSMGEVADLAAGASGSMTATLTAGHYAIICNLPGHVSQGMVADLTVE
;
A
#
# COMPACT_ATOMS: atom_id res chain seq x y z
N MET A 1 77.34 -12.04 -32.77
CA MET A 1 78.02 -13.19 -33.42
C MET A 1 77.13 -14.42 -33.41
N LYS A 2 76.80 -14.91 -34.58
CA LYS A 2 76.41 -16.28 -34.97
C LYS A 2 75.27 -17.05 -34.24
N ARG A 3 74.28 -17.31 -35.04
CA ARG A 3 73.26 -18.40 -34.96
C ARG A 3 73.96 -19.78 -34.88
N PRO A 4 73.27 -20.88 -34.55
CA PRO A 4 72.29 -21.42 -35.50
C PRO A 4 71.00 -22.08 -34.85
N ILE A 5 70.10 -22.30 -35.74
CA ILE A 5 68.88 -23.03 -35.88
C ILE A 5 69.05 -24.53 -35.58
N THR A 6 68.08 -25.16 -34.92
CA THR A 6 67.64 -26.50 -35.25
C THR A 6 66.18 -26.73 -35.00
N ALA A 7 65.47 -27.09 -36.06
CA ALA A 7 64.09 -27.52 -36.09
C ALA A 7 64.02 -29.02 -35.71
N LEU A 8 62.93 -29.40 -35.05
CA LEU A 8 62.42 -30.75 -35.15
C LEU A 8 60.88 -30.75 -34.96
N ALA A 9 60.26 -31.33 -35.93
CA ALA A 9 58.82 -31.51 -36.07
C ALA A 9 58.33 -32.67 -35.18
N GLY A 10 57.10 -32.59 -34.71
CA GLY A 10 56.47 -33.72 -33.97
C GLY A 10 54.97 -33.47 -33.77
N LEU A 11 54.24 -33.89 -34.75
CA LEU A 11 52.97 -34.66 -34.81
C LEU A 11 51.85 -34.37 -33.82
N VAL A 12 50.81 -33.74 -34.32
CA VAL A 12 49.37 -33.99 -34.24
C VAL A 12 48.81 -34.83 -33.05
N GLY A 13 47.97 -34.19 -32.26
CA GLY A 13 47.03 -34.84 -31.37
C GLY A 13 45.86 -33.91 -31.15
N LEU A 14 44.87 -33.99 -32.06
CA LEU A 14 43.61 -33.23 -31.97
C LEU A 14 42.69 -33.89 -30.94
N LEU A 15 42.70 -33.41 -29.68
CA LEU A 15 41.72 -33.77 -28.68
C LEU A 15 40.61 -32.69 -28.68
N ILE A 16 39.49 -33.03 -29.25
CA ILE A 16 38.28 -32.20 -29.18
C ILE A 16 37.63 -32.43 -27.82
N LEU A 17 37.83 -31.53 -26.86
CA LEU A 17 37.00 -31.48 -25.64
C LEU A 17 35.73 -30.70 -25.99
N ALA A 18 34.62 -31.43 -26.10
CA ALA A 18 33.29 -30.86 -26.13
C ALA A 18 32.96 -30.35 -24.72
N THR A 19 33.10 -29.04 -24.52
CA THR A 19 32.57 -28.36 -23.33
C THR A 19 31.05 -28.20 -23.49
N ALA A 20 30.29 -29.09 -22.85
CA ALA A 20 28.85 -28.95 -22.69
C ALA A 20 28.59 -27.77 -21.74
N CYS A 21 28.20 -26.61 -22.29
CA CYS A 21 27.67 -25.54 -21.49
C CYS A 21 26.28 -25.95 -21.02
N THR A 22 26.16 -26.45 -19.78
CA THR A 22 24.90 -26.54 -19.05
C THR A 22 24.47 -25.13 -18.72
N ALA A 23 23.51 -24.59 -19.49
CA ALA A 23 22.83 -23.37 -19.14
C ALA A 23 21.99 -23.63 -17.86
N ALA A 24 22.48 -23.15 -16.75
CA ALA A 24 21.69 -23.10 -15.51
C ALA A 24 20.53 -22.12 -15.72
N SER A 25 19.34 -22.66 -15.93
CA SER A 25 18.10 -21.88 -15.91
C SER A 25 17.87 -21.39 -14.48
N SER A 26 18.22 -20.13 -14.21
CA SER A 26 17.83 -19.46 -12.96
C SER A 26 16.29 -19.43 -12.91
N PRO A 27 15.66 -19.90 -11.83
CA PRO A 27 14.23 -19.72 -11.66
C PRO A 27 13.96 -18.21 -11.56
N SER A 28 13.29 -17.67 -12.56
CA SER A 28 12.73 -16.32 -12.51
C SER A 28 11.72 -16.31 -11.36
N ALA A 29 12.09 -15.70 -10.24
CA ALA A 29 11.17 -15.47 -9.14
C ALA A 29 10.05 -14.56 -9.67
N SER A 30 8.92 -15.15 -10.00
CA SER A 30 7.67 -14.42 -10.25
C SER A 30 7.31 -13.71 -8.94
N THR A 31 7.64 -12.44 -8.82
CA THR A 31 7.09 -11.57 -7.78
C THR A 31 5.58 -11.51 -8.05
N ALA A 32 4.82 -12.34 -7.31
CA ALA A 32 3.38 -12.19 -7.25
C ALA A 32 3.10 -10.76 -6.80
N SER A 33 2.61 -9.92 -7.69
CA SER A 33 2.08 -8.61 -7.35
C SER A 33 0.92 -8.87 -6.39
N ALA A 34 1.11 -8.52 -5.12
CA ALA A 34 0.04 -8.61 -4.13
C ALA A 34 -1.14 -7.79 -4.67
N ALA A 35 -2.30 -8.43 -4.79
CA ALA A 35 -3.50 -7.76 -5.25
C ALA A 35 -3.79 -6.59 -4.30
N THR A 36 -3.81 -5.37 -4.83
CA THR A 36 -4.15 -4.18 -4.05
C THR A 36 -5.67 -4.03 -4.07
N THR A 37 -6.29 -4.02 -2.88
CA THR A 37 -7.70 -3.68 -2.75
C THR A 37 -7.90 -2.18 -2.96
N ALA A 38 -8.79 -1.78 -3.87
CA ALA A 38 -9.12 -0.38 -4.11
C ALA A 38 -10.49 -0.05 -3.48
N ILE A 39 -10.54 1.00 -2.65
CA ILE A 39 -11.75 1.52 -2.03
C ILE A 39 -11.89 2.99 -2.38
N SER A 40 -13.04 3.38 -2.97
CA SER A 40 -13.38 4.78 -3.14
C SER A 40 -14.12 5.30 -1.91
N ALA A 41 -13.79 6.50 -1.47
CA ALA A 41 -14.45 7.20 -0.39
C ALA A 41 -15.01 8.53 -0.88
N THR A 42 -16.27 8.83 -0.53
CA THR A 42 -16.89 10.13 -0.80
C THR A 42 -17.17 10.80 0.53
N LEU A 43 -16.62 11.98 0.71
CA LEU A 43 -16.83 12.84 1.87
C LEU A 43 -17.88 13.89 1.52
N LYS A 44 -18.79 14.14 2.44
CA LYS A 44 -19.77 15.22 2.39
C LYS A 44 -20.21 15.54 3.82
N GLU A 45 -20.69 16.75 4.09
CA GLU A 45 -21.18 17.16 5.41
C GLU A 45 -22.36 16.29 5.88
N TYR A 46 -22.31 15.58 6.89
CA TYR A 46 -21.29 15.02 7.78
C TYR A 46 -21.29 13.50 7.58
N SER A 47 -20.79 13.04 6.47
CA SER A 47 -20.84 11.63 6.09
C SER A 47 -19.58 11.18 5.36
N ILE A 48 -19.19 9.95 5.61
CA ILE A 48 -18.17 9.23 4.84
C ILE A 48 -18.87 8.02 4.20
N LYS A 49 -18.85 7.95 2.88
CA LYS A 49 -19.38 6.80 2.14
C LYS A 49 -18.24 6.03 1.48
N LEU A 50 -18.05 4.79 1.87
CA LEU A 50 -17.10 3.87 1.24
C LEU A 50 -17.78 3.05 0.14
N SER A 51 -17.03 2.70 -0.90
CA SER A 51 -17.50 1.78 -1.96
C SER A 51 -17.61 0.33 -1.47
N ALA A 52 -16.88 -0.04 -0.41
CA ALA A 52 -16.94 -1.33 0.25
C ALA A 52 -16.71 -1.16 1.75
N ALA A 53 -17.43 -1.92 2.57
CA ALA A 53 -17.26 -1.97 4.03
C ALA A 53 -16.30 -3.10 4.47
N THR A 54 -15.80 -3.90 3.52
CA THR A 54 -14.83 -4.97 3.77
C THR A 54 -13.68 -4.89 2.79
N ALA A 55 -12.52 -5.41 3.20
CA ALA A 55 -11.31 -5.54 2.39
C ALA A 55 -10.57 -6.82 2.74
N THR A 56 -9.68 -7.28 1.86
CA THR A 56 -8.73 -8.36 2.16
C THR A 56 -7.45 -7.80 2.80
N PRO A 57 -6.78 -8.55 3.69
CA PRO A 57 -5.48 -8.15 4.24
C PRO A 57 -4.45 -7.88 3.13
N GLY A 58 -3.67 -6.82 3.30
CA GLY A 58 -2.65 -6.40 2.33
C GLY A 58 -2.70 -4.92 2.04
N ALA A 59 -2.20 -4.53 0.86
CA ALA A 59 -2.23 -3.14 0.42
C ALA A 59 -3.67 -2.73 0.05
N VAL A 60 -4.18 -1.69 0.71
CA VAL A 60 -5.47 -1.07 0.42
C VAL A 60 -5.23 0.37 -0.03
N THR A 61 -5.69 0.70 -1.23
CA THR A 61 -5.63 2.07 -1.75
C THR A 61 -6.99 2.72 -1.62
N PHE A 62 -7.03 3.83 -0.90
CA PHE A 62 -8.20 4.69 -0.79
C PHE A 62 -8.08 5.85 -1.79
N THR A 63 -9.11 6.02 -2.61
CA THR A 63 -9.29 7.21 -3.43
C THR A 63 -10.43 8.03 -2.82
N VAL A 64 -10.10 9.21 -2.32
CA VAL A 64 -10.99 10.03 -1.51
C VAL A 64 -11.40 11.26 -2.30
N THR A 65 -12.71 11.53 -2.39
CA THR A 65 -13.25 12.71 -3.05
C THR A 65 -14.11 13.49 -2.06
N ASN A 66 -13.80 14.77 -1.88
CA ASN A 66 -14.62 15.68 -1.13
C ASN A 66 -15.73 16.27 -2.04
N SER A 67 -16.93 15.75 -1.92
CA SER A 67 -18.13 16.22 -2.64
C SER A 67 -18.96 17.21 -1.81
N GLY A 68 -18.42 17.66 -0.68
CA GLY A 68 -19.01 18.66 0.20
C GLY A 68 -18.62 20.09 -0.20
N THR A 69 -18.94 21.02 0.68
CA THR A 69 -18.67 22.46 0.51
C THR A 69 -17.63 23.00 1.47
N MET A 70 -17.21 22.18 2.45
CA MET A 70 -16.21 22.49 3.45
C MET A 70 -14.96 21.64 3.25
N VAL A 71 -13.87 22.02 3.93
CA VAL A 71 -12.67 21.16 4.05
C VAL A 71 -13.02 19.93 4.87
N HIS A 72 -12.54 18.78 4.44
CA HIS A 72 -12.65 17.52 5.16
C HIS A 72 -11.29 16.80 5.17
N GLU A 73 -11.16 15.83 6.05
CA GLU A 73 -10.04 14.91 6.07
C GLU A 73 -10.53 13.46 6.14
N PHE A 74 -9.66 12.52 5.85
CA PHE A 74 -9.96 11.10 5.84
C PHE A 74 -8.84 10.39 6.60
N VAL A 75 -9.11 10.02 7.84
CA VAL A 75 -8.16 9.36 8.75
C VAL A 75 -8.56 7.91 8.93
N VAL A 76 -7.60 6.99 8.87
CA VAL A 76 -7.81 5.54 9.06
C VAL A 76 -7.12 5.11 10.36
N LEU A 77 -7.90 4.69 11.34
CA LEU A 77 -7.42 4.25 12.67
C LEU A 77 -7.69 2.76 12.86
N LYS A 78 -6.68 1.98 13.25
CA LYS A 78 -6.89 0.59 13.66
C LYS A 78 -7.39 0.55 15.09
N THR A 79 -8.58 -0.02 15.30
CA THR A 79 -9.22 -0.13 16.62
C THR A 79 -10.38 -1.14 16.54
N ASP A 80 -10.73 -1.75 17.67
CA ASP A 80 -11.93 -2.59 17.78
C ASP A 80 -13.18 -1.79 18.19
N VAL A 81 -13.03 -0.48 18.47
CA VAL A 81 -14.11 0.43 18.78
C VAL A 81 -14.77 0.89 17.49
N LYS A 82 -16.11 0.87 17.41
CA LYS A 82 -16.83 1.42 16.27
C LYS A 82 -16.54 2.90 16.10
N ALA A 83 -16.45 3.35 14.87
CA ALA A 83 -16.09 4.73 14.57
C ALA A 83 -17.04 5.76 15.24
N ALA A 84 -18.33 5.43 15.36
CA ALA A 84 -19.31 6.28 16.04
C ALA A 84 -19.18 6.32 17.57
N ASP A 85 -18.50 5.36 18.17
CA ASP A 85 -18.35 5.20 19.62
C ASP A 85 -16.98 5.68 20.12
N LEU A 86 -16.15 6.25 19.24
CA LEU A 86 -14.83 6.76 19.60
C LEU A 86 -14.95 7.93 20.59
N PRO A 87 -14.18 7.94 21.70
CA PRO A 87 -14.18 9.02 22.66
C PRO A 87 -13.63 10.31 22.02
N LEU A 88 -14.28 11.42 22.34
CA LEU A 88 -13.91 12.73 21.82
C LEU A 88 -13.34 13.64 22.91
N THR A 89 -12.27 14.35 22.57
CA THR A 89 -11.69 15.42 23.38
C THR A 89 -11.75 16.71 22.56
N ASN A 90 -12.41 17.73 23.07
CA ASN A 90 -12.62 19.01 22.35
C ASN A 90 -13.26 18.85 20.95
N GLY A 91 -14.11 17.83 20.80
CA GLY A 91 -14.84 17.57 19.54
C GLY A 91 -14.08 16.78 18.49
N ALA A 92 -12.92 16.27 18.81
CA ALA A 92 -12.10 15.42 17.95
C ALA A 92 -11.62 14.15 18.70
N VAL A 93 -11.23 13.13 17.97
CA VAL A 93 -10.59 11.92 18.50
C VAL A 93 -9.11 12.24 18.79
N THR A 94 -8.60 11.75 19.94
CA THR A 94 -7.15 11.79 20.20
C THR A 94 -6.49 10.66 19.41
N GLU A 95 -5.92 10.96 18.25
CA GLU A 95 -5.37 9.95 17.34
C GLU A 95 -4.20 9.16 17.95
N ASP A 96 -3.43 9.79 18.85
CA ASP A 96 -2.32 9.15 19.57
C ASP A 96 -2.75 7.95 20.43
N ASP A 97 -4.05 7.85 20.76
CA ASP A 97 -4.60 6.70 21.50
C ASP A 97 -4.80 5.47 20.59
N TYR A 98 -4.60 5.58 19.29
CA TYR A 98 -4.84 4.56 18.27
C TYR A 98 -3.64 4.34 17.36
N THR A 99 -3.66 3.24 16.59
CA THR A 99 -2.70 3.05 15.51
C THR A 99 -3.24 3.73 14.25
N SER A 100 -2.71 4.90 13.92
CA SER A 100 -3.01 5.56 12.64
C SER A 100 -2.37 4.79 11.49
N MET A 101 -3.18 4.48 10.48
CA MET A 101 -2.75 3.82 9.24
C MET A 101 -2.45 4.84 8.15
N GLY A 102 -2.70 6.13 8.39
CA GLY A 102 -2.49 7.25 7.50
C GLY A 102 -3.76 8.07 7.26
N GLU A 103 -3.58 9.16 6.54
CA GLU A 103 -4.64 10.14 6.30
C GLU A 103 -4.55 10.78 4.91
N VAL A 104 -5.65 11.38 4.47
CA VAL A 104 -5.71 12.41 3.43
C VAL A 104 -6.23 13.67 4.10
N ALA A 105 -5.29 14.56 4.47
CA ALA A 105 -5.58 15.79 5.22
C ALA A 105 -6.04 16.94 4.31
N ASP A 106 -6.72 17.91 4.90
CA ASP A 106 -7.05 19.22 4.31
C ASP A 106 -7.64 19.17 2.89
N LEU A 107 -8.51 18.19 2.63
CA LEU A 107 -9.12 18.02 1.31
C LEU A 107 -10.18 19.11 1.08
N ALA A 108 -9.85 20.10 0.26
CA ALA A 108 -10.76 21.19 -0.06
C ALA A 108 -12.03 20.71 -0.77
N ALA A 109 -13.09 21.49 -0.74
CA ALA A 109 -14.33 21.23 -1.48
C ALA A 109 -14.07 20.94 -2.97
N GLY A 110 -14.59 19.83 -3.48
CA GLY A 110 -14.40 19.37 -4.86
C GLY A 110 -13.05 18.72 -5.13
N ALA A 111 -12.10 18.71 -4.18
CA ALA A 111 -10.80 18.09 -4.35
C ALA A 111 -10.85 16.57 -4.16
N SER A 112 -9.84 15.87 -4.69
CA SER A 112 -9.62 14.45 -4.48
C SER A 112 -8.18 14.20 -4.06
N GLY A 113 -7.99 13.18 -3.25
CA GLY A 113 -6.69 12.71 -2.79
C GLY A 113 -6.66 11.17 -2.74
N SER A 114 -5.51 10.62 -2.47
CA SER A 114 -5.37 9.17 -2.30
C SER A 114 -4.29 8.82 -1.29
N MET A 115 -4.48 7.67 -0.63
CA MET A 115 -3.49 7.07 0.23
C MET A 115 -3.49 5.55 0.06
N THR A 116 -2.37 4.92 0.34
CA THR A 116 -2.27 3.45 0.40
C THR A 116 -1.73 3.05 1.75
N ALA A 117 -2.42 2.13 2.41
CA ALA A 117 -2.01 1.56 3.68
C ALA A 117 -1.93 0.03 3.59
N THR A 118 -0.99 -0.59 4.29
CA THR A 118 -0.97 -2.05 4.46
C THR A 118 -1.81 -2.39 5.68
N LEU A 119 -2.98 -2.98 5.44
CA LEU A 119 -3.93 -3.35 6.49
C LEU A 119 -3.84 -4.84 6.80
N THR A 120 -3.86 -5.19 8.08
CA THR A 120 -3.97 -6.57 8.56
C THR A 120 -5.42 -6.86 8.92
N ALA A 121 -5.79 -8.13 9.06
CA ALA A 121 -7.13 -8.50 9.52
C ALA A 121 -7.49 -7.75 10.82
N GLY A 122 -8.74 -7.29 10.90
CA GLY A 122 -9.26 -6.51 12.03
C GLY A 122 -10.23 -5.41 11.61
N HIS A 123 -10.63 -4.61 12.59
CA HIS A 123 -11.54 -3.48 12.41
C HIS A 123 -10.76 -2.17 12.33
N TYR A 124 -11.29 -1.25 11.52
CA TYR A 124 -10.74 0.09 11.30
C TYR A 124 -11.86 1.11 11.35
N ALA A 125 -11.66 2.12 12.17
CA ALA A 125 -12.48 3.32 12.18
C ALA A 125 -11.95 4.32 11.16
N ILE A 126 -12.83 4.86 10.35
CA ILE A 126 -12.53 5.90 9.37
C ILE A 126 -13.29 7.14 9.77
N ILE A 127 -12.60 8.25 9.93
CA ILE A 127 -13.17 9.47 10.49
C ILE A 127 -12.73 10.72 9.69
N CYS A 128 -13.52 11.79 9.80
CA CYS A 128 -13.05 13.15 9.54
C CYS A 128 -12.83 13.81 10.90
N ASN A 129 -11.55 13.92 11.32
CA ASN A 129 -11.22 14.33 12.69
C ASN A 129 -11.18 15.84 12.91
N LEU A 130 -11.69 16.62 11.96
CA LEU A 130 -11.92 18.04 12.20
C LEU A 130 -12.89 18.25 13.36
N PRO A 131 -12.65 19.23 14.26
CA PRO A 131 -13.48 19.44 15.43
C PRO A 131 -14.99 19.50 15.13
N GLY A 132 -15.75 18.64 15.78
CA GLY A 132 -17.21 18.56 15.60
C GLY A 132 -17.68 17.64 14.47
N HIS A 133 -16.82 17.20 13.53
CA HIS A 133 -17.25 16.38 12.40
C HIS A 133 -17.62 14.95 12.82
N VAL A 134 -16.80 14.31 13.66
CA VAL A 134 -17.12 12.98 14.22
C VAL A 134 -18.42 12.99 14.98
N SER A 135 -18.64 13.97 15.85
CA SER A 135 -19.86 14.07 16.65
C SER A 135 -21.14 14.28 15.82
N GLN A 136 -21.00 14.75 14.59
CA GLN A 136 -22.10 14.91 13.63
C GLN A 136 -22.28 13.69 12.71
N GLY A 137 -21.50 12.60 12.93
CA GLY A 137 -21.65 11.35 12.20
C GLY A 137 -20.72 11.19 11.00
N MET A 138 -19.67 12.03 10.90
CA MET A 138 -18.71 11.93 9.79
C MET A 138 -17.69 10.81 10.03
N VAL A 139 -18.20 9.58 10.01
CA VAL A 139 -17.47 8.35 10.33
C VAL A 139 -17.90 7.21 9.40
N ALA A 140 -17.05 6.19 9.29
CA ALA A 140 -17.36 4.90 8.65
C ALA A 140 -16.54 3.79 9.30
N ASP A 141 -17.03 2.55 9.23
CA ASP A 141 -16.31 1.37 9.68
C ASP A 141 -15.83 0.55 8.47
N LEU A 142 -14.63 -0.04 8.57
CA LEU A 142 -14.06 -0.97 7.59
C LEU A 142 -13.59 -2.22 8.32
N THR A 143 -13.99 -3.39 7.83
CA THR A 143 -13.49 -4.69 8.31
C THR A 143 -12.52 -5.28 7.30
N VAL A 144 -11.36 -5.73 7.75
CA VAL A 144 -10.36 -6.43 6.93
C VAL A 144 -10.35 -7.92 7.33
N GLU A 145 -10.69 -8.81 6.38
CA GLU A 145 -10.86 -10.27 6.59
C GLU A 145 -10.48 -11.12 5.37
#